data_f389f7528b1797772c92316a19df48ff
#
_entry.id   f389f7528b1797772c92316a19df48ff
#
_cell.length_a   1.000
_cell.length_b   1.000
_cell.length_c   1.000
_cell.angle_alpha   90.00
_cell.angle_beta   90.00
_cell.angle_gamma   90.00
#
_symmetry.space_group_name_H-M   'P 1'
#
loop_
_entity.id
_entity.type
_entity.pdbx_description
1 polymer ?
#
loop_
_entity_poly.entity_id
_entity_poly.type
_entity_poly.pdbx_seq_one_letter_code
_entity_poly.pdbx_strand_id
1 'polypeptide(L)'
;EVPPLDYAIVHRLKAAHPDFPIVLNGGVASLAQAQEHLAHVDGVMMGRAAYQEPWRLLEVDPQFFGEPAPFAYPKAAALALLPYIERELAKGVRLHAIARHVHGLFRAVPGARAFRRHLATEGVKPGAGAVVMADALALVLDSKPDLSHIAA
;
A
#
# COMPACT_ATOMS: atom_id res chain seq x y z
N GLU A 1 -15.83 -24.30 3.18
CA GLU A 1 -14.96 -23.61 4.16
C GLU A 1 -13.53 -23.65 3.64
N VAL A 2 -12.86 -22.48 3.58
CA VAL A 2 -11.47 -22.45 3.09
C VAL A 2 -10.58 -22.94 4.23
N PRO A 3 -9.72 -23.97 4.02
CA PRO A 3 -8.82 -24.45 5.07
C PRO A 3 -7.85 -23.35 5.53
N PRO A 4 -7.40 -23.38 6.79
CA PRO A 4 -6.38 -22.46 7.26
C PRO A 4 -5.08 -22.63 6.47
N LEU A 5 -4.33 -21.52 6.31
CA LEU A 5 -3.04 -21.55 5.64
C LEU A 5 -2.01 -22.31 6.49
N ASP A 6 -1.29 -23.25 5.88
CA ASP A 6 -0.19 -24.00 6.50
C ASP A 6 1.15 -23.51 5.95
N TYR A 7 1.74 -22.52 6.61
CA TYR A 7 3.05 -21.99 6.23
C TYR A 7 4.18 -22.99 6.48
N ALA A 8 4.01 -23.93 7.41
CA ALA A 8 5.03 -24.92 7.73
C ALA A 8 5.33 -25.85 6.54
N ILE A 9 4.34 -26.12 5.68
CA ILE A 9 4.58 -26.84 4.42
C ILE A 9 5.57 -26.12 3.53
N VAL A 10 5.42 -24.79 3.37
CA VAL A 10 6.30 -23.98 2.52
C VAL A 10 7.73 -23.94 3.09
N HIS A 11 7.86 -23.77 4.41
CA HIS A 11 9.15 -23.79 5.09
C HIS A 11 9.85 -25.14 4.94
N ARG A 12 9.13 -26.26 5.12
CA ARG A 12 9.68 -27.61 4.89
C ARG A 12 10.09 -27.83 3.44
N LEU A 13 9.29 -27.33 2.48
CA LEU A 13 9.62 -27.41 1.07
C LEU A 13 10.95 -26.67 0.76
N LYS A 14 11.12 -25.45 1.28
CA LYS A 14 12.37 -24.69 1.12
C LYS A 14 13.54 -25.42 1.75
N ALA A 15 13.38 -25.98 2.95
CA ALA A 15 14.43 -26.76 3.61
C ALA A 15 14.82 -28.01 2.83
N ALA A 16 13.87 -28.68 2.17
CA ALA A 16 14.11 -29.87 1.35
C ALA A 16 14.73 -29.51 -0.02
N HIS A 17 14.50 -28.29 -0.52
CA HIS A 17 14.96 -27.82 -1.83
C HIS A 17 15.62 -26.44 -1.70
N PRO A 18 16.79 -26.33 -1.05
CA PRO A 18 17.42 -25.05 -0.73
C PRO A 18 17.79 -24.22 -1.98
N ASP A 19 18.04 -24.88 -3.12
CA ASP A 19 18.41 -24.23 -4.39
C ASP A 19 17.20 -23.62 -5.13
N PHE A 20 15.97 -23.96 -4.72
CA PHE A 20 14.79 -23.40 -5.37
C PHE A 20 14.46 -22.02 -4.78
N PRO A 21 14.29 -20.97 -5.61
CA PRO A 21 13.78 -19.70 -5.13
C PRO A 21 12.31 -19.85 -4.78
N ILE A 22 11.97 -19.74 -3.48
CA ILE A 22 10.61 -19.88 -2.97
C ILE A 22 10.14 -18.56 -2.38
N VAL A 23 9.05 -18.02 -2.94
CA VAL A 23 8.36 -16.83 -2.44
C VAL A 23 7.05 -17.25 -1.79
N LEU A 24 6.90 -17.01 -0.49
CA LEU A 24 5.70 -17.32 0.27
C LEU A 24 4.61 -16.29 -0.05
N ASN A 25 3.43 -16.80 -0.39
CA ASN A 25 2.22 -16.00 -0.61
C ASN A 25 1.05 -16.58 0.20
N GLY A 26 0.27 -15.71 0.81
CA GLY A 26 -0.98 -16.06 1.48
C GLY A 26 -1.09 -15.40 2.86
N GLY A 27 -2.12 -14.56 3.05
CA GLY A 27 -2.52 -14.03 4.33
C GLY A 27 -1.53 -13.12 5.08
N VAL A 28 -0.33 -12.89 4.58
CA VAL A 28 0.66 -12.03 5.24
C VAL A 28 0.12 -10.60 5.33
N ALA A 29 -0.11 -10.15 6.56
CA ALA A 29 -0.82 -8.91 6.86
C ALA A 29 0.08 -7.80 7.41
N SER A 30 1.33 -8.10 7.82
CA SER A 30 2.25 -7.12 8.38
C SER A 30 3.69 -7.36 7.93
N LEU A 31 4.54 -6.33 8.03
CA LEU A 31 5.98 -6.47 7.77
C LEU A 31 6.66 -7.35 8.82
N ALA A 32 6.16 -7.36 10.06
CA ALA A 32 6.67 -8.27 11.10
C ALA A 32 6.46 -9.74 10.71
N GLN A 33 5.25 -10.11 10.26
CA GLN A 33 4.99 -11.46 9.72
C GLN A 33 5.86 -11.77 8.49
N ALA A 34 6.05 -10.79 7.60
CA ALA A 34 6.94 -10.96 6.46
C ALA A 34 8.38 -11.26 6.91
N GLN A 35 8.88 -10.54 7.93
CA GLN A 35 10.21 -10.76 8.50
C GLN A 35 10.35 -12.17 9.12
N GLU A 36 9.33 -12.65 9.83
CA GLU A 36 9.33 -14.01 10.39
C GLU A 36 9.43 -15.07 9.28
N HIS A 37 8.67 -14.92 8.20
CA HIS A 37 8.72 -15.88 7.08
C HIS A 37 10.02 -15.80 6.30
N LEU A 38 10.64 -14.61 6.13
CA LEU A 38 11.92 -14.45 5.43
C LEU A 38 13.09 -15.18 6.11
N ALA A 39 12.95 -15.57 7.37
CA ALA A 39 13.92 -16.48 8.01
C ALA A 39 13.91 -17.90 7.39
N HIS A 40 12.89 -18.27 6.63
CA HIS A 40 12.67 -19.61 6.12
C HIS A 40 12.54 -19.71 4.59
N VAL A 41 12.34 -18.59 3.88
CA VAL A 41 12.12 -18.55 2.42
C VAL A 41 12.87 -17.37 1.80
N ASP A 42 12.98 -17.36 0.48
CA ASP A 42 13.74 -16.33 -0.24
C ASP A 42 12.96 -15.03 -0.44
N GLY A 43 11.65 -15.07 -0.29
CA GLY A 43 10.81 -13.89 -0.46
C GLY A 43 9.42 -14.08 0.11
N VAL A 44 8.75 -12.95 0.34
CA VAL A 44 7.36 -12.91 0.82
C VAL A 44 6.55 -11.94 -0.04
N MET A 45 5.35 -12.37 -0.43
CA MET A 45 4.40 -11.55 -1.17
C MET A 45 3.28 -11.05 -0.26
N MET A 46 3.08 -9.75 -0.25
CA MET A 46 1.98 -9.09 0.44
C MET A 46 0.98 -8.54 -0.59
N GLY A 47 -0.20 -9.14 -0.68
CA GLY A 47 -1.24 -8.70 -1.61
C GLY A 47 -2.21 -7.71 -0.97
N ARG A 48 -3.22 -8.23 -0.27
CA ARG A 48 -4.32 -7.42 0.29
C ARG A 48 -3.85 -6.36 1.27
N ALA A 49 -2.88 -6.66 2.13
CA ALA A 49 -2.35 -5.70 3.09
C ALA A 49 -1.68 -4.51 2.41
N ALA A 50 -0.85 -4.75 1.38
CA ALA A 50 -0.22 -3.70 0.59
C ALA A 50 -1.23 -2.85 -0.18
N TYR A 51 -2.32 -3.46 -0.69
CA TYR A 51 -3.37 -2.73 -1.40
C TYR A 51 -4.27 -1.90 -0.47
N GLN A 52 -4.64 -2.46 0.68
CA GLN A 52 -5.54 -1.78 1.62
C GLN A 52 -4.84 -0.68 2.42
N GLU A 53 -3.55 -0.85 2.70
CA GLU A 53 -2.72 0.06 3.48
C GLU A 53 -1.35 0.28 2.80
N PRO A 54 -1.32 0.86 1.60
CA PRO A 54 -0.08 0.98 0.81
C PRO A 54 1.01 1.81 1.49
N TRP A 55 0.69 2.64 2.45
CA TRP A 55 1.66 3.38 3.28
C TRP A 55 2.67 2.47 3.99
N ARG A 56 2.32 1.21 4.26
CA ARG A 56 3.22 0.20 4.86
C ARG A 56 4.46 -0.05 4.00
N LEU A 57 4.34 0.13 2.68
CA LEU A 57 5.46 -0.06 1.75
C LEU A 57 6.57 0.97 1.94
N LEU A 58 6.31 2.11 2.59
CA LEU A 58 7.35 3.09 2.93
C LEU A 58 8.38 2.56 3.95
N GLU A 59 8.02 1.53 4.71
CA GLU A 59 8.91 0.93 5.70
C GLU A 59 9.66 -0.31 5.15
N VAL A 60 9.41 -0.73 3.90
CA VAL A 60 10.04 -1.91 3.31
C VAL A 60 11.54 -1.68 3.11
N ASP A 61 11.91 -0.58 2.46
CA ASP A 61 13.32 -0.27 2.19
C ASP A 61 14.15 -0.15 3.48
N PRO A 62 13.67 0.60 4.53
CA PRO A 62 14.39 0.64 5.80
C PRO A 62 14.49 -0.69 6.53
N GLN A 63 13.42 -1.49 6.54
CA GLN A 63 13.37 -2.71 7.35
C GLN A 63 14.09 -3.90 6.72
N PHE A 64 14.05 -4.02 5.39
CA PHE A 64 14.55 -5.22 4.70
C PHE A 64 15.82 -4.98 3.88
N PHE A 65 16.07 -3.75 3.45
CA PHE A 65 17.19 -3.43 2.56
C PHE A 65 18.20 -2.47 3.17
N GLY A 66 17.91 -1.89 4.34
CA GLY A 66 18.80 -0.90 4.99
C GLY A 66 18.89 0.43 4.24
N GLU A 67 17.97 0.67 3.30
CA GLU A 67 17.90 1.88 2.50
C GLU A 67 16.92 2.89 3.12
N PRO A 68 17.10 4.19 2.92
CA PRO A 68 16.15 5.18 3.43
C PRO A 68 14.78 5.01 2.76
N ALA A 69 13.71 5.30 3.52
CA ALA A 69 12.36 5.33 2.95
C ALA A 69 12.30 6.33 1.79
N PRO A 70 11.67 5.96 0.64
CA PRO A 70 11.60 6.83 -0.54
C PRO A 70 10.81 8.12 -0.30
N PHE A 71 9.90 8.09 0.67
CA PHE A 71 9.10 9.24 1.11
C PHE A 71 8.96 9.23 2.63
N ALA A 72 8.97 10.42 3.23
CA ALA A 72 8.88 10.56 4.69
C ALA A 72 7.48 10.16 5.24
N TYR A 73 6.44 10.34 4.43
CA TYR A 73 5.04 10.09 4.81
C TYR A 73 4.15 9.84 3.58
N PRO A 74 2.96 9.23 3.75
CA PRO A 74 2.09 8.81 2.64
C PRO A 74 1.67 9.93 1.69
N LYS A 75 1.49 11.16 2.18
CA LYS A 75 1.11 12.30 1.34
C LYS A 75 2.20 12.68 0.34
N ALA A 76 3.48 12.58 0.73
CA ALA A 76 4.59 12.83 -0.19
C ALA A 76 4.59 11.81 -1.35
N ALA A 77 4.34 10.52 -1.05
CA ALA A 77 4.18 9.48 -2.06
C ALA A 77 2.98 9.77 -2.98
N ALA A 78 1.85 10.21 -2.42
CA ALA A 78 0.65 10.54 -3.20
C ALA A 78 0.85 11.76 -4.12
N LEU A 79 1.58 12.77 -3.67
CA LEU A 79 1.94 13.93 -4.49
C LEU A 79 2.80 13.52 -5.70
N ALA A 80 3.70 12.56 -5.53
CA ALA A 80 4.52 12.02 -6.61
C ALA A 80 3.70 11.29 -7.70
N LEU A 81 2.43 10.93 -7.44
CA LEU A 81 1.53 10.37 -8.44
C LEU A 81 0.92 11.41 -9.38
N LEU A 82 0.93 12.70 -9.05
CA LEU A 82 0.25 13.73 -9.86
C LEU A 82 0.70 13.73 -11.33
N PRO A 83 2.00 13.66 -11.66
CA PRO A 83 2.42 13.60 -13.07
C PRO A 83 1.95 12.33 -13.79
N TYR A 84 1.84 11.20 -13.08
CA TYR A 84 1.25 9.98 -13.65
C TYR A 84 -0.24 10.18 -13.93
N ILE A 85 -0.98 10.76 -12.98
CA ILE A 85 -2.41 11.05 -13.14
C ILE A 85 -2.63 11.94 -14.37
N GLU A 86 -1.87 13.00 -14.53
CA GLU A 86 -1.96 13.91 -15.69
C GLU A 86 -1.75 13.17 -17.01
N ARG A 87 -0.72 12.30 -17.08
CA ARG A 87 -0.45 11.50 -18.29
C ARG A 87 -1.59 10.55 -18.62
N GLU A 88 -2.20 9.92 -17.63
CA GLU A 88 -3.30 8.97 -17.85
C GLU A 88 -4.61 9.69 -18.21
N LEU A 89 -4.87 10.85 -17.60
CA LEU A 89 -6.00 11.71 -17.99
C LEU A 89 -5.88 12.17 -19.45
N ALA A 90 -4.68 12.53 -19.91
CA ALA A 90 -4.43 12.93 -21.30
C ALA A 90 -4.71 11.78 -22.31
N LYS A 91 -4.63 10.50 -21.85
CA LYS A 91 -5.02 9.31 -22.63
C LYS A 91 -6.52 9.00 -22.56
N GLY A 92 -7.32 9.81 -21.83
CA GLY A 92 -8.75 9.61 -21.65
C GLY A 92 -9.13 8.72 -20.47
N VAL A 93 -8.19 8.29 -19.64
CA VAL A 93 -8.50 7.57 -18.39
C VAL A 93 -9.21 8.52 -17.44
N ARG A 94 -10.30 8.09 -16.81
CA ARG A 94 -11.03 8.93 -15.85
C ARG A 94 -10.33 8.93 -14.50
N LEU A 95 -10.33 10.08 -13.80
CA LEU A 95 -9.68 10.23 -12.50
C LEU A 95 -10.11 9.16 -11.48
N HIS A 96 -11.39 8.85 -11.37
CA HIS A 96 -11.89 7.87 -10.41
C HIS A 96 -11.33 6.45 -10.63
N ALA A 97 -10.97 6.09 -11.87
CA ALA A 97 -10.36 4.79 -12.17
C ALA A 97 -8.97 4.66 -11.55
N ILE A 98 -8.26 5.78 -11.36
CA ILE A 98 -6.97 5.84 -10.68
C ILE A 98 -7.18 6.03 -9.17
N ALA A 99 -8.00 7.00 -8.78
CA ALA A 99 -8.20 7.41 -7.39
C ALA A 99 -8.71 6.29 -6.48
N ARG A 100 -9.52 5.35 -7.01
CA ARG A 100 -10.02 4.19 -6.24
C ARG A 100 -8.91 3.33 -5.63
N HIS A 101 -7.72 3.33 -6.22
CA HIS A 101 -6.58 2.53 -5.77
C HIS A 101 -5.75 3.19 -4.66
N VAL A 102 -5.98 4.47 -4.38
CA VAL A 102 -5.25 5.22 -3.34
C VAL A 102 -6.09 5.51 -2.09
N HIS A 103 -7.32 5.03 -2.02
CA HIS A 103 -8.22 5.28 -0.88
C HIS A 103 -7.66 4.77 0.46
N GLY A 104 -6.89 3.70 0.44
CA GLY A 104 -6.27 3.10 1.63
C GLY A 104 -5.01 3.82 2.12
N LEU A 105 -4.44 4.73 1.30
CA LEU A 105 -3.12 5.33 1.56
C LEU A 105 -3.07 6.13 2.86
N PHE A 106 -4.19 6.73 3.28
CA PHE A 106 -4.28 7.58 4.47
C PHE A 106 -5.08 6.96 5.62
N ARG A 107 -5.18 5.62 5.68
CA ARG A 107 -5.83 4.98 6.82
C ARG A 107 -5.12 5.40 8.13
N ALA A 108 -5.90 5.77 9.16
CA ALA A 108 -5.40 6.28 10.43
C ALA A 108 -4.58 7.59 10.36
N VAL A 109 -4.73 8.37 9.28
CA VAL A 109 -4.14 9.72 9.16
C VAL A 109 -5.26 10.76 9.29
N PRO A 110 -5.07 11.83 10.08
CA PRO A 110 -6.03 12.95 10.15
C PRO A 110 -6.31 13.52 8.76
N GLY A 111 -7.59 13.76 8.45
CA GLY A 111 -8.03 14.22 7.12
C GLY A 111 -8.41 13.10 6.14
N ALA A 112 -8.07 11.84 6.41
CA ALA A 112 -8.35 10.71 5.52
C ALA A 112 -9.83 10.55 5.12
N ARG A 113 -10.77 10.87 6.03
CA ARG A 113 -12.21 10.84 5.72
C ARG A 113 -12.59 11.91 4.72
N ALA A 114 -12.07 13.13 4.89
CA ALA A 114 -12.30 14.25 4.00
C ALA A 114 -11.71 13.98 2.61
N PHE A 115 -10.49 13.45 2.54
CA PHE A 115 -9.82 12.98 1.32
C PHE A 115 -10.71 12.01 0.53
N ARG A 116 -11.14 10.91 1.16
CA ARG A 116 -11.98 9.91 0.49
C ARG A 116 -13.31 10.49 0.03
N ARG A 117 -13.96 11.32 0.87
CA ARG A 117 -15.23 11.98 0.51
C ARG A 117 -15.03 12.91 -0.70
N HIS A 118 -13.97 13.72 -0.71
CA HIS A 118 -13.68 14.63 -1.82
C HIS A 118 -13.52 13.86 -3.14
N LEU A 119 -12.72 12.79 -3.14
CA LEU A 119 -12.54 11.96 -4.34
C LEU A 119 -13.83 11.24 -4.77
N ALA A 120 -14.66 10.80 -3.81
CA ALA A 120 -15.93 10.15 -4.11
C ALA A 120 -16.98 11.10 -4.70
N THR A 121 -16.91 12.41 -4.39
CA THR A 121 -17.86 13.41 -4.89
C THR A 121 -17.33 14.14 -6.12
N GLU A 122 -16.10 14.62 -6.08
CA GLU A 122 -15.52 15.45 -7.15
C GLU A 122 -14.79 14.60 -8.20
N GLY A 123 -14.12 13.52 -7.78
CA GLY A 123 -13.32 12.67 -8.67
C GLY A 123 -14.14 11.86 -9.66
N VAL A 124 -15.45 11.70 -9.45
CA VAL A 124 -16.35 10.97 -10.35
C VAL A 124 -17.00 11.87 -11.41
N LYS A 125 -16.92 13.18 -11.27
CA LYS A 125 -17.52 14.14 -12.18
C LYS A 125 -16.87 14.08 -13.57
N PRO A 126 -17.63 14.30 -14.66
CA PRO A 126 -17.04 14.45 -15.98
C PRO A 126 -15.99 15.58 -15.99
N GLY A 127 -14.82 15.31 -16.60
CA GLY A 127 -13.73 16.30 -16.66
C GLY A 127 -12.93 16.51 -15.39
N ALA A 128 -13.15 15.68 -14.33
CA ALA A 128 -12.34 15.74 -13.13
C ALA A 128 -10.84 15.55 -13.46
N GLY A 129 -10.05 16.58 -13.17
CA GLY A 129 -8.62 16.65 -13.48
C GLY A 129 -7.72 16.34 -12.27
N ALA A 130 -6.40 16.41 -12.49
CA ALA A 130 -5.41 16.18 -11.42
C ALA A 130 -5.55 17.19 -10.26
N VAL A 131 -6.11 18.38 -10.51
CA VAL A 131 -6.41 19.38 -9.47
C VAL A 131 -7.33 18.81 -8.39
N VAL A 132 -8.31 17.97 -8.74
CA VAL A 132 -9.21 17.34 -7.77
C VAL A 132 -8.43 16.40 -6.82
N MET A 133 -7.41 15.71 -7.33
CA MET A 133 -6.52 14.91 -6.48
C MET A 133 -5.67 15.81 -5.58
N ALA A 134 -5.12 16.90 -6.10
CA ALA A 134 -4.33 17.85 -5.32
C ALA A 134 -5.15 18.50 -4.20
N ASP A 135 -6.39 18.90 -4.47
CA ASP A 135 -7.34 19.44 -3.48
C ASP A 135 -7.67 18.41 -2.39
N ALA A 136 -7.89 17.15 -2.80
CA ALA A 136 -8.10 16.06 -1.84
C ALA A 136 -6.89 15.86 -0.92
N LEU A 137 -5.67 15.91 -1.47
CA LEU A 137 -4.41 15.78 -0.71
C LEU A 137 -4.18 16.95 0.24
N ALA A 138 -4.65 18.15 -0.09
CA ALA A 138 -4.57 19.31 0.81
C ALA A 138 -5.36 19.11 2.11
N LEU A 139 -6.36 18.23 2.12
CA LEU A 139 -7.18 17.91 3.30
C LEU A 139 -6.49 16.95 4.29
N VAL A 140 -5.36 16.36 3.91
CA VAL A 140 -4.64 15.36 4.72
C VAL A 140 -3.42 15.99 5.36
N LEU A 141 -3.16 15.68 6.63
CA LEU A 141 -1.96 16.15 7.32
C LEU A 141 -0.70 15.39 6.85
N ASP A 142 0.44 16.07 6.94
CA ASP A 142 1.77 15.52 6.66
C ASP A 142 2.24 14.70 7.86
N SER A 143 1.66 13.52 8.05
CA SER A 143 1.95 12.65 9.19
C SER A 143 1.98 11.18 8.79
N LYS A 144 2.72 10.38 9.57
CA LYS A 144 2.61 8.92 9.52
C LYS A 144 1.27 8.49 10.14
N PRO A 145 0.71 7.35 9.72
CA PRO A 145 -0.47 6.77 10.36
C PRO A 145 -0.22 6.48 11.84
N ASP A 146 -1.16 6.84 12.68
CA ASP A 146 -1.17 6.44 14.09
C ASP A 146 -1.74 5.01 14.20
N LEU A 147 -0.89 4.07 14.52
CA LEU A 147 -1.23 2.65 14.61
C LEU A 147 -1.55 2.20 16.04
N SER A 148 -1.49 3.08 17.01
CA SER A 148 -1.71 2.74 18.45
C SER A 148 -3.08 2.08 18.71
N HIS A 149 -4.06 2.31 17.82
CA HIS A 149 -5.41 1.77 17.92
C HIS A 149 -5.67 0.53 17.04
N ILE A 150 -4.67 0.01 16.30
CA ILE A 150 -4.85 -1.12 15.36
C ILE A 150 -4.27 -2.42 15.95
N ALA A 151 -3.56 -2.33 17.05
CA ALA A 151 -2.91 -3.46 17.73
C ALA A 151 -3.78 -4.14 18.80
N ALA A 152 -5.11 -4.05 18.69
CA ALA A 152 -6.05 -4.74 19.58
C ALA A 152 -6.86 -5.80 18.84
#